data_d49042e33d8801200129e0cb719afd7c
#
_entry.id   d49042e33d8801200129e0cb719afd7c
#
_cell.length_a   1.000
_cell.length_b   1.000
_cell.length_c   1.000
_cell.angle_alpha   90.00
_cell.angle_beta   90.00
_cell.angle_gamma   90.00
#
_symmetry.space_group_name_H-M   'P 1'
#
loop_
_entity.id
_entity.type
_entity.pdbx_description
1 polymer ?
#
loop_
_entity_poly.entity_id
_entity_poly.type
_entity_poly.pdbx_seq_one_letter_code
_entity_poly.pdbx_strand_id
1 'polypeptide(L)'
;MTTEQLYKALLKHMGPQGWWPADTREEMILGAILVQNTNWNNAALSLRRLKEATHFEPQNILNLPIEELKILIRSSGFYNNKSKAISTLFNWLNQYQFDYCKINEVYGERLRNELLKLHGIGSETADVLLVYIFKRVEFIPDHYTRRLYKKLGYANTENYDKLKRHVELPSNFTNQDANEFHA
;
A
#
# COMPACT_ATOMS: atom_id res chain seq x y z
N MET A 1 -3.61 -20.13 -18.05
CA MET A 1 -4.66 -19.11 -17.76
C MET A 1 -3.98 -17.76 -17.80
N THR A 2 -4.51 -16.79 -18.56
CA THR A 2 -3.96 -15.42 -18.61
C THR A 2 -4.38 -14.63 -17.37
N THR A 3 -3.68 -13.52 -17.08
CA THR A 3 -4.04 -12.59 -15.99
C THR A 3 -5.48 -12.09 -16.13
N GLU A 4 -5.90 -11.74 -17.36
CA GLU A 4 -7.26 -11.29 -17.65
C GLU A 4 -8.30 -12.38 -17.35
N GLN A 5 -8.03 -13.61 -17.75
CA GLN A 5 -8.92 -14.75 -17.46
C GLN A 5 -9.04 -15.01 -15.97
N LEU A 6 -7.93 -14.90 -15.23
CA LEU A 6 -7.92 -15.04 -13.77
C LEU A 6 -8.74 -13.94 -13.11
N TYR A 7 -8.49 -12.68 -13.47
CA TYR A 7 -9.24 -11.54 -12.94
C TYR A 7 -10.74 -11.68 -13.18
N LYS A 8 -11.16 -11.98 -14.42
CA LYS A 8 -12.57 -12.18 -14.75
C LYS A 8 -13.22 -13.33 -13.98
N ALA A 9 -12.47 -14.41 -13.76
CA ALA A 9 -12.97 -15.54 -12.97
C ALA A 9 -13.15 -15.17 -11.50
N LEU A 10 -12.18 -14.47 -10.89
CA LEU A 10 -12.27 -13.99 -9.50
C LEU A 10 -13.43 -13.01 -9.34
N LEU A 11 -13.50 -12.00 -10.18
CA LEU A 11 -14.58 -11.01 -10.15
C LEU A 11 -15.97 -11.61 -10.32
N LYS A 12 -16.11 -12.63 -11.21
CA LYS A 12 -17.36 -13.35 -11.41
C LYS A 12 -17.80 -14.15 -10.18
N HIS A 13 -16.87 -14.77 -9.47
CA HIS A 13 -17.19 -15.66 -8.36
C HIS A 13 -17.28 -14.95 -7.02
N MET A 14 -16.49 -13.91 -6.81
CA MET A 14 -16.38 -13.18 -5.53
C MET A 14 -17.11 -11.83 -5.56
N GLY A 15 -17.37 -11.29 -6.75
CA GLY A 15 -17.90 -9.92 -6.91
C GLY A 15 -16.87 -8.84 -6.60
N PRO A 16 -17.25 -7.56 -6.76
CA PRO A 16 -16.41 -6.44 -6.36
C PRO A 16 -16.16 -6.45 -4.84
N GLN A 17 -14.92 -6.27 -4.44
CA GLN A 17 -14.51 -6.32 -3.04
C GLN A 17 -14.49 -4.94 -2.37
N GLY A 18 -14.27 -3.88 -3.16
CA GLY A 18 -14.23 -2.51 -2.64
C GLY A 18 -13.16 -2.28 -1.57
N TRP A 19 -12.06 -2.99 -1.69
CA TRP A 19 -10.93 -2.82 -0.80
C TRP A 19 -10.21 -1.51 -1.15
N TRP A 20 -9.76 -0.72 -0.22
CA TRP A 20 -9.28 -0.83 1.16
C TRP A 20 -10.27 -0.14 2.14
N PRO A 21 -10.43 -0.63 3.41
CA PRO A 21 -11.33 -0.03 4.39
C PRO A 21 -10.68 1.19 5.06
N ALA A 22 -10.67 2.33 4.39
CA ALA A 22 -10.17 3.60 4.89
C ALA A 22 -11.06 4.75 4.41
N ASP A 23 -11.32 5.71 5.28
CA ASP A 23 -12.14 6.89 4.98
C ASP A 23 -11.31 8.01 4.33
N THR A 24 -10.00 8.05 4.62
CA THR A 24 -9.07 9.08 4.11
C THR A 24 -7.83 8.46 3.48
N ARG A 25 -7.14 9.24 2.65
CA ARG A 25 -5.86 8.83 2.06
C ARG A 25 -4.78 8.61 3.12
N GLU A 26 -4.76 9.44 4.14
CA GLU A 26 -3.83 9.37 5.26
C GLU A 26 -4.04 8.10 6.08
N GLU A 27 -5.29 7.74 6.35
CA GLU A 27 -5.64 6.46 6.98
C GLU A 27 -5.14 5.27 6.15
N MET A 28 -5.36 5.33 4.84
CA MET A 28 -4.90 4.29 3.91
C MET A 28 -3.37 4.18 3.89
N ILE A 29 -2.65 5.31 3.82
CA ILE A 29 -1.19 5.37 3.86
C ILE A 29 -0.64 4.75 5.16
N LEU A 30 -1.21 5.16 6.29
CA LEU A 30 -0.86 4.62 7.60
C LEU A 30 -1.13 3.11 7.68
N GLY A 31 -2.29 2.67 7.19
CA GLY A 31 -2.67 1.26 7.14
C GLY A 31 -1.69 0.42 6.35
N ALA A 32 -1.25 0.89 5.18
CA ALA A 32 -0.28 0.22 4.33
C ALA A 32 1.09 0.00 5.02
N ILE A 33 1.53 0.95 5.85
CA ILE A 33 2.76 0.79 6.64
C ILE A 33 2.51 -0.10 7.86
N LEU A 34 1.39 0.09 8.55
CA LEU A 34 1.11 -0.60 9.81
C LEU A 34 0.83 -2.09 9.64
N VAL A 35 0.29 -2.51 8.49
CA VAL A 35 0.01 -3.93 8.21
C VAL A 35 1.26 -4.75 7.84
N GLN A 36 2.39 -4.11 7.56
CA GLN A 36 3.64 -4.81 7.25
C GLN A 36 4.02 -5.81 8.35
N ASN A 37 4.23 -7.08 7.96
CA ASN A 37 4.64 -8.16 8.87
C ASN A 37 3.75 -8.33 10.12
N THR A 38 2.46 -8.04 10.02
CA THR A 38 1.49 -8.27 11.08
C THR A 38 0.11 -8.58 10.48
N ASN A 39 -0.88 -8.87 11.32
CA ASN A 39 -2.26 -9.04 10.88
C ASN A 39 -3.04 -7.72 10.92
N TRP A 40 -4.16 -7.71 10.21
CA TRP A 40 -5.03 -6.53 10.11
C TRP A 40 -5.54 -6.05 11.47
N ASN A 41 -5.88 -6.96 12.40
CA ASN A 41 -6.39 -6.57 13.72
C ASN A 41 -5.39 -5.70 14.50
N ASN A 42 -4.11 -6.04 14.44
CA ASN A 42 -3.05 -5.27 15.09
C ASN A 42 -2.84 -3.89 14.43
N ALA A 43 -2.90 -3.84 13.09
CA ALA A 43 -2.84 -2.59 12.34
C ALA A 43 -4.06 -1.70 12.63
N ALA A 44 -5.27 -2.28 12.64
CA ALA A 44 -6.51 -1.56 12.93
C ALA A 44 -6.53 -0.96 14.35
N LEU A 45 -5.97 -1.66 15.34
CA LEU A 45 -5.82 -1.11 16.69
C LEU A 45 -4.89 0.11 16.72
N SER A 46 -3.79 0.05 15.98
CA SER A 46 -2.88 1.19 15.83
C SER A 46 -3.53 2.36 15.09
N LEU A 47 -4.28 2.08 14.02
CA LEU A 47 -5.04 3.09 13.28
C LEU A 47 -6.08 3.79 14.16
N ARG A 48 -6.82 3.05 15.00
CA ARG A 48 -7.78 3.63 15.92
C ARG A 48 -7.13 4.63 16.87
N ARG A 49 -6.00 4.27 17.49
CA ARG A 49 -5.26 5.15 18.40
C ARG A 49 -4.73 6.40 17.68
N LEU A 50 -4.22 6.23 16.45
CA LEU A 50 -3.80 7.36 15.63
C LEU A 50 -4.99 8.27 15.27
N LYS A 51 -6.15 7.70 14.93
CA LYS A 51 -7.37 8.47 14.66
C LYS A 51 -7.80 9.30 15.86
N GLU A 52 -7.78 8.72 17.05
CA GLU A 52 -8.10 9.41 18.30
C GLU A 52 -7.13 10.58 18.59
N ALA A 53 -5.83 10.38 18.30
CA ALA A 53 -4.80 11.38 18.59
C ALA A 53 -4.68 12.46 17.50
N THR A 54 -4.94 12.13 16.24
CA THR A 54 -4.58 13.01 15.09
C THR A 54 -5.76 13.35 14.19
N HIS A 55 -6.88 12.66 14.30
CA HIS A 55 -8.00 12.68 13.33
C HIS A 55 -7.57 12.39 11.89
N PHE A 56 -6.39 11.78 11.72
CA PHE A 56 -5.68 11.58 10.45
C PHE A 56 -5.33 12.88 9.70
N GLU A 57 -5.39 14.03 10.40
CA GLU A 57 -4.94 15.30 9.82
C GLU A 57 -3.43 15.28 9.59
N PRO A 58 -2.94 15.54 8.36
CA PRO A 58 -1.53 15.46 8.03
C PRO A 58 -0.61 16.23 8.98
N GLN A 59 -1.00 17.44 9.34
CA GLN A 59 -0.19 18.30 10.23
C GLN A 59 -0.14 17.76 11.66
N ASN A 60 -1.22 17.14 12.15
CA ASN A 60 -1.22 16.51 13.46
C ASN A 60 -0.30 15.29 13.49
N ILE A 61 -0.28 14.50 12.40
CA ILE A 61 0.63 13.35 12.26
C ILE A 61 2.09 13.82 12.20
N LEU A 62 2.39 14.87 11.43
CA LEU A 62 3.72 15.47 11.33
C LEU A 62 4.23 16.03 12.66
N ASN A 63 3.35 16.58 13.47
CA ASN A 63 3.67 17.20 14.75
C ASN A 63 3.79 16.19 15.90
N LEU A 64 3.41 14.91 15.70
CA LEU A 64 3.58 13.91 16.74
C LEU A 64 5.07 13.70 17.07
N PRO A 65 5.46 13.81 18.35
CA PRO A 65 6.77 13.36 18.77
C PRO A 65 6.98 11.88 18.42
N ILE A 66 8.17 11.53 17.97
CA ILE A 66 8.46 10.15 17.52
C ILE A 66 8.18 9.10 18.61
N GLU A 67 8.42 9.43 19.87
CA GLU A 67 8.17 8.51 20.99
C GLU A 67 6.67 8.32 21.23
N GLU A 68 5.86 9.34 21.05
CA GLU A 68 4.40 9.24 21.12
C GLU A 68 3.86 8.41 19.95
N LEU A 69 4.34 8.67 18.73
CA LEU A 69 3.99 7.87 17.56
C LEU A 69 4.29 6.37 17.78
N LYS A 70 5.46 6.03 18.36
CA LYS A 70 5.81 4.65 18.72
C LYS A 70 4.82 4.00 19.69
N ILE A 71 4.36 4.76 20.69
CA ILE A 71 3.38 4.28 21.67
C ILE A 71 2.04 3.98 20.96
N LEU A 72 1.56 4.90 20.12
CA LEU A 72 0.29 4.75 19.42
C LEU A 72 0.27 3.53 18.49
N ILE A 73 1.40 3.26 17.79
CA ILE A 73 1.50 2.16 16.82
C ILE A 73 2.07 0.85 17.37
N ARG A 74 2.29 0.76 18.68
CA ARG A 74 2.98 -0.39 19.30
C ARG A 74 2.33 -1.73 18.99
N SER A 75 1.00 -1.77 18.87
CA SER A 75 0.25 -3.00 18.57
C SER A 75 0.58 -3.58 17.19
N SER A 76 1.00 -2.77 16.22
CA SER A 76 1.37 -3.22 14.87
C SER A 76 2.73 -3.95 14.81
N GLY A 77 3.52 -3.97 15.90
CA GLY A 77 4.88 -4.51 15.92
C GLY A 77 5.87 -3.67 15.12
N PHE A 78 7.17 -3.97 15.24
CA PHE A 78 8.23 -3.24 14.52
C PHE A 78 8.12 -1.72 14.58
N TYR A 79 7.54 -1.20 15.65
CA TYR A 79 7.12 0.20 15.81
C TYR A 79 8.28 1.20 15.68
N ASN A 80 9.53 0.82 15.99
CA ASN A 80 10.70 1.68 15.76
C ASN A 80 10.93 1.95 14.27
N ASN A 81 10.83 0.92 13.41
CA ASN A 81 11.00 1.08 11.98
C ASN A 81 9.76 1.72 11.35
N LYS A 82 8.56 1.32 11.78
CA LYS A 82 7.31 1.86 11.24
C LYS A 82 7.12 3.34 11.58
N SER A 83 7.49 3.79 12.79
CA SER A 83 7.43 5.21 13.13
C SER A 83 8.37 6.05 12.26
N LYS A 84 9.58 5.56 11.98
CA LYS A 84 10.50 6.21 11.04
C LYS A 84 9.94 6.23 9.62
N ALA A 85 9.35 5.12 9.15
CA ALA A 85 8.73 5.05 7.83
C ALA A 85 7.58 6.06 7.70
N ILE A 86 6.68 6.14 8.68
CA ILE A 86 5.59 7.12 8.73
C ILE A 86 6.15 8.53 8.68
N SER A 87 7.09 8.88 9.57
CA SER A 87 7.70 10.21 9.60
C SER A 87 8.37 10.56 8.28
N THR A 88 9.13 9.63 7.69
CA THR A 88 9.83 9.86 6.43
C THR A 88 8.84 10.12 5.29
N LEU A 89 7.82 9.27 5.15
CA LEU A 89 6.83 9.41 4.08
C LEU A 89 5.99 10.68 4.25
N PHE A 90 5.50 10.98 5.45
CA PHE A 90 4.70 12.19 5.69
C PHE A 90 5.52 13.46 5.49
N ASN A 91 6.78 13.51 5.90
CA ASN A 91 7.67 14.65 5.60
C ASN A 91 7.92 14.81 4.10
N TRP A 92 8.08 13.70 3.36
CA TRP A 92 8.22 13.75 1.90
C TRP A 92 6.95 14.26 1.23
N LEU A 93 5.76 13.77 1.63
CA LEU A 93 4.46 14.25 1.14
C LEU A 93 4.24 15.74 1.45
N ASN A 94 4.68 16.20 2.62
CA ASN A 94 4.57 17.60 3.03
C ASN A 94 5.37 18.57 2.16
N GLN A 95 6.46 18.14 1.53
CA GLN A 95 7.21 18.95 0.56
C GLN A 95 6.33 19.37 -0.64
N TYR A 96 5.28 18.60 -0.92
CA TYR A 96 4.29 18.86 -1.96
C TYR A 96 2.93 19.28 -1.40
N GLN A 97 2.85 19.63 -0.10
CA GLN A 97 1.61 20.02 0.57
C GLN A 97 0.50 18.95 0.43
N PHE A 98 0.90 17.66 0.40
CA PHE A 98 -0.01 16.51 0.17
C PHE A 98 -0.79 16.57 -1.16
N ASP A 99 -0.27 17.30 -2.14
CA ASP A 99 -0.81 17.33 -3.50
C ASP A 99 -0.34 16.12 -4.30
N TYR A 100 -1.13 15.06 -4.26
CA TYR A 100 -0.83 13.78 -4.93
C TYR A 100 -0.82 13.90 -6.46
N CYS A 101 -1.59 14.82 -7.04
CA CYS A 101 -1.58 15.09 -8.48
C CYS A 101 -0.24 15.71 -8.88
N LYS A 102 0.20 16.72 -8.15
CA LYS A 102 1.51 17.35 -8.37
C LYS A 102 2.66 16.37 -8.24
N ILE A 103 2.63 15.48 -7.25
CA ILE A 103 3.64 14.42 -7.09
C ILE A 103 3.67 13.51 -8.33
N ASN A 104 2.50 13.10 -8.82
CA ASN A 104 2.39 12.29 -10.04
C ASN A 104 2.99 13.00 -11.26
N GLU A 105 2.74 14.29 -11.42
CA GLU A 105 3.27 15.10 -12.52
C GLU A 105 4.80 15.24 -12.42
N VAL A 106 5.32 15.55 -11.24
CA VAL A 106 6.76 15.77 -11.00
C VAL A 106 7.56 14.51 -11.29
N TYR A 107 7.10 13.36 -10.80
CA TYR A 107 7.88 12.13 -10.89
C TYR A 107 7.53 11.25 -12.11
N GLY A 108 6.33 11.32 -12.65
CA GLY A 108 5.92 10.47 -13.76
C GLY A 108 6.23 9.00 -13.49
N GLU A 109 6.78 8.30 -14.47
CA GLU A 109 7.16 6.88 -14.36
C GLU A 109 8.23 6.59 -13.27
N ARG A 110 8.93 7.61 -12.81
CA ARG A 110 9.96 7.47 -11.76
C ARG A 110 9.39 7.41 -10.33
N LEU A 111 8.08 7.65 -10.16
CA LEU A 111 7.48 7.76 -8.81
C LEU A 111 7.72 6.50 -7.97
N ARG A 112 7.61 5.31 -8.56
CA ARG A 112 7.93 4.06 -7.87
C ARG A 112 9.35 4.07 -7.30
N ASN A 113 10.32 4.48 -8.10
CA ASN A 113 11.73 4.53 -7.68
C ASN A 113 11.96 5.57 -6.57
N GLU A 114 11.23 6.68 -6.60
CA GLU A 114 11.30 7.69 -5.52
C GLU A 114 10.71 7.16 -4.21
N LEU A 115 9.57 6.48 -4.26
CA LEU A 115 8.98 5.84 -3.08
C LEU A 115 9.92 4.81 -2.46
N LEU A 116 10.59 4.00 -3.28
CA LEU A 116 11.55 2.98 -2.81
C LEU A 116 12.80 3.54 -2.12
N LYS A 117 13.13 4.83 -2.30
CA LYS A 117 14.22 5.49 -1.57
C LYS A 117 13.84 5.87 -0.14
N LEU A 118 12.54 5.90 0.18
CA LEU A 118 12.05 6.29 1.49
C LEU A 118 12.25 5.15 2.49
N HIS A 119 12.71 5.51 3.69
CA HIS A 119 12.94 4.52 4.74
C HIS A 119 11.66 3.74 5.07
N GLY A 120 11.76 2.41 5.06
CA GLY A 120 10.64 1.51 5.41
C GLY A 120 9.58 1.33 4.32
N ILE A 121 9.80 1.87 3.12
CA ILE A 121 8.95 1.66 1.96
C ILE A 121 9.61 0.63 1.02
N GLY A 122 9.13 -0.60 1.09
CA GLY A 122 9.55 -1.68 0.18
C GLY A 122 8.66 -1.78 -1.06
N SER A 123 8.96 -2.76 -1.94
CA SER A 123 8.25 -2.95 -3.21
C SER A 123 6.74 -3.06 -3.06
N GLU A 124 6.27 -3.87 -2.11
CA GLU A 124 4.82 -4.07 -1.87
C GLU A 124 4.16 -2.77 -1.42
N THR A 125 4.72 -2.08 -0.42
CA THR A 125 4.15 -0.82 0.08
C THR A 125 4.18 0.27 -0.99
N ALA A 126 5.25 0.37 -1.79
CA ALA A 126 5.32 1.32 -2.89
C ALA A 126 4.22 1.07 -3.92
N ASP A 127 4.01 -0.19 -4.33
CA ASP A 127 2.99 -0.57 -5.31
C ASP A 127 1.57 -0.36 -4.75
N VAL A 128 1.34 -0.65 -3.46
CA VAL A 128 0.07 -0.33 -2.77
C VAL A 128 -0.20 1.17 -2.81
N LEU A 129 0.78 2.01 -2.49
CA LEU A 129 0.63 3.47 -2.58
C LEU A 129 0.33 3.93 -4.01
N LEU A 130 1.00 3.35 -5.02
CA LEU A 130 0.76 3.68 -6.43
C LEU A 130 -0.68 3.39 -6.84
N VAL A 131 -1.22 2.23 -6.47
CA VAL A 131 -2.61 1.86 -6.84
C VAL A 131 -3.63 2.68 -6.07
N TYR A 132 -3.53 2.73 -4.74
CA TYR A 132 -4.59 3.26 -3.89
C TYR A 132 -4.55 4.78 -3.72
N ILE A 133 -3.35 5.39 -3.70
CA ILE A 133 -3.16 6.82 -3.48
C ILE A 133 -2.94 7.57 -4.80
N PHE A 134 -1.99 7.10 -5.61
CA PHE A 134 -1.61 7.76 -6.86
C PHE A 134 -2.41 7.32 -8.08
N LYS A 135 -3.38 6.42 -7.91
CA LYS A 135 -4.34 5.97 -8.94
C LYS A 135 -3.68 5.39 -10.20
N ARG A 136 -2.57 4.68 -10.00
CA ARG A 136 -1.87 3.99 -11.08
C ARG A 136 -2.34 2.54 -11.24
N VAL A 137 -1.95 1.94 -12.35
CA VAL A 137 -2.21 0.54 -12.66
C VAL A 137 -0.94 -0.24 -12.36
N GLU A 138 -0.95 -1.01 -11.25
CA GLU A 138 0.17 -1.82 -10.82
C GLU A 138 -0.29 -3.22 -10.40
N PHE A 139 0.52 -4.23 -10.66
CA PHE A 139 0.33 -5.56 -10.10
C PHE A 139 0.98 -5.63 -8.72
N ILE A 140 0.21 -6.06 -7.73
CA ILE A 140 0.65 -6.19 -6.33
C ILE A 140 0.68 -7.67 -5.95
N PRO A 141 1.80 -8.38 -6.17
CA PRO A 141 1.94 -9.80 -5.78
C PRO A 141 2.24 -9.94 -4.28
N ASP A 142 1.29 -9.57 -3.45
CA ASP A 142 1.36 -9.74 -2.01
C ASP A 142 1.49 -11.22 -1.60
N HIS A 143 1.49 -11.51 -0.31
CA HIS A 143 1.60 -12.87 0.19
C HIS A 143 0.45 -13.77 -0.30
N TYR A 144 -0.79 -13.26 -0.32
CA TYR A 144 -1.96 -14.05 -0.74
C TYR A 144 -1.95 -14.29 -2.25
N THR A 145 -1.67 -13.27 -3.02
CA THR A 145 -1.51 -13.35 -4.49
C THR A 145 -0.43 -14.37 -4.86
N ARG A 146 0.75 -14.32 -4.22
CA ARG A 146 1.81 -15.29 -4.48
C ARG A 146 1.41 -16.73 -4.15
N ARG A 147 0.64 -16.95 -3.08
CA ARG A 147 0.08 -18.27 -2.74
C ARG A 147 -0.88 -18.77 -3.80
N LEU A 148 -1.75 -17.89 -4.30
CA LEU A 148 -2.69 -18.22 -5.38
C LEU A 148 -1.93 -18.61 -6.65
N TYR A 149 -1.01 -17.79 -7.11
CA TYR A 149 -0.21 -18.05 -8.31
C TYR A 149 0.60 -19.33 -8.20
N LYS A 150 1.14 -19.64 -7.01
CA LYS A 150 1.80 -20.91 -6.75
C LYS A 150 0.85 -22.11 -6.93
N LYS A 151 -0.37 -22.02 -6.41
CA LYS A 151 -1.39 -23.07 -6.60
C LYS A 151 -1.82 -23.24 -8.05
N LEU A 152 -1.77 -22.19 -8.84
CA LEU A 152 -2.04 -22.20 -10.27
C LEU A 152 -0.87 -22.71 -11.11
N GLY A 153 0.26 -23.09 -10.49
CA GLY A 153 1.44 -23.63 -11.17
C GLY A 153 2.38 -22.60 -11.78
N TYR A 154 2.27 -21.32 -11.38
CA TYR A 154 3.20 -20.28 -11.84
C TYR A 154 4.56 -20.41 -11.16
N ALA A 155 5.62 -20.12 -11.92
CA ALA A 155 6.98 -20.01 -11.41
C ALA A 155 7.23 -18.67 -10.72
N ASN A 156 8.36 -18.54 -10.01
CA ASN A 156 8.83 -17.28 -9.38
C ASN A 156 7.91 -16.70 -8.30
N THR A 157 7.04 -17.51 -7.72
CA THR A 157 6.07 -17.09 -6.69
C THR A 157 6.70 -16.90 -5.30
N GLU A 158 7.94 -17.30 -5.11
CA GLU A 158 8.67 -17.22 -3.84
C GLU A 158 9.11 -15.78 -3.49
N ASN A 159 9.20 -14.90 -4.48
CA ASN A 159 9.70 -13.54 -4.31
C ASN A 159 8.78 -12.53 -5.01
N TYR A 160 8.50 -11.41 -4.31
CA TYR A 160 7.63 -10.34 -4.78
C TYR A 160 8.06 -9.79 -6.15
N ASP A 161 9.29 -9.31 -6.23
CA ASP A 161 9.79 -8.63 -7.45
C ASP A 161 9.99 -9.62 -8.62
N LYS A 162 10.27 -10.89 -8.32
CA LYS A 162 10.34 -11.91 -9.36
C LYS A 162 8.97 -12.16 -9.98
N LEU A 163 7.92 -12.37 -9.17
CA LEU A 163 6.58 -12.58 -9.69
C LEU A 163 6.06 -11.32 -10.40
N LYS A 164 6.30 -10.13 -9.84
CA LYS A 164 5.90 -8.85 -10.46
C LYS A 164 6.44 -8.70 -11.89
N ARG A 165 7.69 -9.10 -12.14
CA ARG A 165 8.29 -9.02 -13.48
C ARG A 165 7.76 -10.05 -14.48
N HIS A 166 7.14 -11.12 -14.02
CA HIS A 166 6.64 -12.20 -14.87
C HIS A 166 5.15 -12.11 -15.16
N VAL A 167 4.42 -11.27 -14.46
CA VAL A 167 2.99 -11.11 -14.63
C VAL A 167 2.72 -9.75 -15.24
N GLU A 168 2.17 -9.76 -16.44
CA GLU A 168 1.73 -8.56 -17.13
C GLU A 168 0.24 -8.35 -16.91
N LEU A 169 -0.14 -7.13 -16.55
CA LEU A 169 -1.54 -6.72 -16.51
C LEU A 169 -2.03 -6.46 -17.94
N PRO A 170 -3.31 -6.72 -18.25
CA PRO A 170 -3.88 -6.35 -19.54
C PRO A 170 -3.72 -4.84 -19.80
N SER A 171 -3.40 -4.49 -21.03
CA SER A 171 -3.17 -3.08 -21.43
C SER A 171 -4.41 -2.18 -21.25
N ASN A 172 -5.59 -2.77 -21.16
CA ASN A 172 -6.86 -2.08 -20.94
C ASN A 172 -7.27 -2.04 -19.46
N PHE A 173 -6.43 -2.53 -18.53
CA PHE A 173 -6.74 -2.41 -17.10
C PHE A 173 -6.81 -0.95 -16.70
N THR A 174 -7.88 -0.63 -15.99
CA THR A 174 -8.00 0.64 -15.27
C THR A 174 -7.39 0.54 -13.88
N ASN A 175 -7.24 1.68 -13.20
CA ASN A 175 -6.85 1.66 -11.78
C ASN A 175 -7.87 0.89 -10.92
N GLN A 176 -9.18 0.97 -11.26
CA GLN A 176 -10.20 0.21 -10.56
C GLN A 176 -9.99 -1.30 -10.73
N ASP A 177 -9.63 -1.77 -11.92
CA ASP A 177 -9.35 -3.19 -12.16
C ASP A 177 -8.12 -3.65 -11.38
N ALA A 178 -7.07 -2.83 -11.31
CA ALA A 178 -5.87 -3.14 -10.52
C ALA A 178 -6.19 -3.22 -9.01
N ASN A 179 -7.05 -2.33 -8.52
CA ASN A 179 -7.53 -2.31 -7.14
C ASN A 179 -8.32 -3.58 -6.83
N GLU A 180 -9.34 -3.91 -7.63
CA GLU A 180 -10.16 -5.11 -7.43
C GLU A 180 -9.37 -6.42 -7.62
N PHE A 181 -8.35 -6.40 -8.46
CA PHE A 181 -7.49 -7.59 -8.65
C PHE A 181 -6.54 -7.83 -7.49
N HIS A 182 -6.18 -6.78 -6.75
CA HIS A 182 -5.40 -6.90 -5.50
C HIS A 182 -6.30 -7.34 -4.32
N ALA A 183 -7.56 -6.88 -4.28
CA ALA A 183 -8.51 -7.17 -3.22
C ALA A 183 -8.90 -8.65 -3.14
#